data_8b53b85c2eeec05247e79ffa270d9adb
#
_entry.id   8b53b85c2eeec05247e79ffa270d9adb
#
_cell.length_a   1.000
_cell.length_b   1.000
_cell.length_c   1.000
_cell.angle_alpha   90.00
_cell.angle_beta   90.00
_cell.angle_gamma   90.00
#
_symmetry.space_group_name_H-M   'P 1'
#
loop_
_entity.id
_entity.type
_entity.pdbx_description
1 polymer ?
#
loop_
_entity_poly.entity_id
_entity_poly.type
_entity_poly.pdbx_seq_one_letter_code
_entity_poly.pdbx_strand_id
1 'polypeptide(L)'
;HFTDEYTFYDSNANACTFSQKWAELGLKFSYNEFRTSYKLGGQPLVQRLGDKSYSWSASALLIPDMVAAGLLGHAYTCPDMIGGGEFGSFLDLDTDNFDQELIVRSCQIHAFMPMMQFSVAPWRILDREHLDICCKFAQFHEQMGNYLLQMAVHASQTGEPIVRHLEYAFPHQGFTDCHDQFMVGDKYLVAPMVTKGTCRKVKLPKGEWKDDMGKKFRGPKTIEIEVPLERLPYFERIK
;
A
#
# COMPACT_ATOMS: atom_id res chain seq x y z
N HIS A 1 -17.90 7.49 -5.66
CA HIS A 1 -18.04 8.30 -4.45
C HIS A 1 -19.48 8.74 -4.27
N PHE A 2 -20.02 8.45 -3.10
CA PHE A 2 -21.32 8.98 -2.70
C PHE A 2 -21.08 10.13 -1.73
N THR A 3 -21.49 11.32 -2.11
CA THR A 3 -21.41 12.53 -1.30
C THR A 3 -22.80 13.09 -1.06
N ASP A 4 -22.95 13.99 -0.09
CA ASP A 4 -24.21 14.62 0.20
C ASP A 4 -24.62 15.65 -0.88
N GLU A 5 -23.75 15.92 -1.85
CA GLU A 5 -24.03 16.78 -3.01
C GLU A 5 -24.92 16.08 -4.07
N TYR A 6 -25.00 14.73 -4.06
CA TYR A 6 -25.82 14.00 -4.98
C TYR A 6 -27.29 13.90 -4.50
N THR A 7 -28.20 14.04 -5.43
CA THR A 7 -29.63 13.82 -5.17
C THR A 7 -29.93 12.32 -5.10
N PHE A 8 -30.40 11.86 -3.96
CA PHE A 8 -30.84 10.48 -3.78
C PHE A 8 -32.35 10.35 -4.02
N TYR A 9 -32.77 9.26 -4.63
CA TYR A 9 -34.21 8.95 -4.83
C TYR A 9 -34.92 8.61 -3.52
N ASP A 10 -34.18 8.19 -2.50
CA ASP A 10 -34.70 7.94 -1.15
C ASP A 10 -34.33 9.12 -0.25
N SER A 11 -35.32 9.91 0.15
CA SER A 11 -35.14 11.10 0.99
C SER A 11 -34.59 10.78 2.40
N ASN A 12 -34.65 9.53 2.83
CA ASN A 12 -34.09 9.06 4.10
C ASN A 12 -32.69 8.50 3.98
N ALA A 13 -32.11 8.46 2.77
CA ALA A 13 -30.78 7.96 2.51
C ALA A 13 -29.77 9.09 2.48
N ASN A 14 -28.56 8.80 2.92
CA ASN A 14 -27.38 9.66 2.84
C ASN A 14 -26.20 8.89 2.27
N ALA A 15 -25.04 9.54 2.09
CA ALA A 15 -23.86 8.92 1.55
C ALA A 15 -23.44 7.63 2.29
N CYS A 16 -23.52 7.62 3.63
CA CYS A 16 -23.21 6.43 4.44
C CYS A 16 -24.17 5.26 4.17
N THR A 17 -25.48 5.54 4.10
CA THR A 17 -26.51 4.53 3.82
C THR A 17 -26.32 3.93 2.42
N PHE A 18 -26.06 4.75 1.42
CA PHE A 18 -25.80 4.27 0.06
C PHE A 18 -24.52 3.48 -0.03
N SER A 19 -23.43 3.94 0.60
CA SER A 19 -22.16 3.21 0.66
C SER A 19 -22.31 1.84 1.29
N GLN A 20 -23.10 1.74 2.37
CA GLN A 20 -23.40 0.46 3.01
C GLN A 20 -24.19 -0.46 2.07
N LYS A 21 -25.31 0.00 1.50
CA LYS A 21 -26.12 -0.79 0.55
C LYS A 21 -25.32 -1.24 -0.68
N TRP A 22 -24.43 -0.37 -1.18
CA TRP A 22 -23.55 -0.70 -2.29
C TRP A 22 -22.56 -1.81 -1.92
N ALA A 23 -21.93 -1.72 -0.75
CA ALA A 23 -21.02 -2.74 -0.26
C ALA A 23 -21.74 -4.07 0.03
N GLU A 24 -22.96 -4.04 0.58
CA GLU A 24 -23.81 -5.23 0.79
C GLU A 24 -24.13 -5.94 -0.54
N LEU A 25 -24.25 -5.21 -1.64
CA LEU A 25 -24.36 -5.80 -2.97
C LEU A 25 -23.12 -6.59 -3.33
N GLY A 26 -21.93 -6.06 -3.02
CA GLY A 26 -20.64 -6.70 -3.27
C GLY A 26 -20.48 -8.04 -2.58
N LEU A 27 -21.05 -8.22 -1.40
CA LEU A 27 -21.01 -9.49 -0.67
C LEU A 27 -21.69 -10.66 -1.40
N LYS A 28 -22.46 -10.37 -2.45
CA LYS A 28 -23.08 -11.40 -3.31
C LYS A 28 -22.12 -11.94 -4.37
N PHE A 29 -20.94 -11.36 -4.53
CA PHE A 29 -19.97 -11.73 -5.54
C PHE A 29 -18.65 -12.16 -4.89
N SER A 30 -18.15 -13.32 -5.28
CA SER A 30 -16.86 -13.86 -4.76
C SER A 30 -15.65 -13.03 -5.17
N TYR A 31 -15.74 -12.37 -6.33
CA TYR A 31 -14.71 -11.44 -6.83
C TYR A 31 -15.33 -10.06 -6.91
N ASN A 32 -14.81 -9.14 -6.12
CA ASN A 32 -15.34 -7.78 -6.05
C ASN A 32 -14.20 -6.79 -5.81
N GLU A 33 -14.39 -5.56 -6.22
CA GLU A 33 -13.57 -4.42 -5.85
C GLU A 33 -14.46 -3.20 -5.65
N PHE A 34 -14.35 -2.56 -4.52
CA PHE A 34 -15.16 -1.42 -4.13
C PHE A 34 -14.27 -0.22 -3.80
N ARG A 35 -14.76 0.97 -4.10
CA ARG A 35 -14.09 2.22 -3.76
C ARG A 35 -14.72 2.90 -2.56
N THR A 36 -15.88 2.43 -2.15
CA THR A 36 -16.66 3.01 -1.07
C THR A 36 -17.33 1.89 -0.29
N SER A 37 -17.03 1.82 0.99
CA SER A 37 -17.75 0.97 1.94
C SER A 37 -17.89 1.71 3.27
N TYR A 38 -18.97 1.38 4.01
CA TYR A 38 -19.26 1.97 5.31
C TYR A 38 -19.69 0.88 6.28
N LYS A 39 -19.03 0.78 7.42
CA LYS A 39 -19.27 -0.22 8.47
C LYS A 39 -19.04 -1.68 8.09
N LEU A 40 -18.50 -1.97 6.92
CA LEU A 40 -18.32 -3.32 6.40
C LEU A 40 -16.85 -3.72 6.25
N GLY A 41 -15.94 -3.07 6.97
CA GLY A 41 -14.50 -3.29 6.87
C GLY A 41 -14.05 -4.73 7.08
N GLY A 42 -14.69 -5.46 8.02
CA GLY A 42 -14.37 -6.86 8.31
C GLY A 42 -14.97 -7.88 7.34
N GLN A 43 -15.71 -7.43 6.33
CA GLN A 43 -16.33 -8.31 5.35
C GLN A 43 -15.37 -8.63 4.18
N PRO A 44 -15.61 -9.71 3.40
CA PRO A 44 -14.77 -10.06 2.26
C PRO A 44 -14.99 -9.12 1.06
N LEU A 45 -14.72 -7.85 1.28
CA LEU A 45 -14.78 -6.78 0.29
C LEU A 45 -13.38 -6.28 0.01
N VAL A 46 -12.96 -6.38 -1.23
CA VAL A 46 -11.74 -5.77 -1.70
C VAL A 46 -11.99 -4.28 -1.91
N GLN A 47 -11.16 -3.44 -1.33
CA GLN A 47 -11.30 -2.00 -1.43
C GLN A 47 -10.07 -1.36 -2.07
N ARG A 48 -10.30 -0.49 -3.07
CA ARG A 48 -9.27 0.39 -3.60
C ARG A 48 -9.49 1.80 -3.07
N LEU A 49 -8.46 2.39 -2.48
CA LEU A 49 -8.52 3.73 -1.90
C LEU A 49 -8.64 4.81 -2.98
N GLY A 50 -8.78 6.06 -2.56
CA GLY A 50 -9.00 7.19 -3.45
C GLY A 50 -7.87 7.41 -4.44
N ASP A 51 -8.22 7.83 -5.66
CA ASP A 51 -7.29 8.12 -6.73
C ASP A 51 -6.25 9.16 -6.30
N LYS A 52 -5.02 8.89 -6.62
CA LYS A 52 -3.87 9.76 -6.38
C LYS A 52 -3.32 10.29 -7.70
N SER A 53 -2.81 11.51 -7.67
CA SER A 53 -2.09 12.08 -8.80
C SER A 53 -0.75 11.36 -9.00
N TYR A 54 -0.22 11.48 -10.22
CA TYR A 54 1.13 11.05 -10.53
C TYR A 54 2.14 12.03 -9.96
N SER A 55 2.50 11.84 -8.69
CA SER A 55 3.45 12.70 -7.98
C SER A 55 4.11 12.00 -6.79
N TRP A 56 5.30 12.45 -6.41
CA TRP A 56 6.01 11.95 -5.23
C TRP A 56 5.23 12.19 -3.93
N SER A 57 4.59 13.35 -3.81
CA SER A 57 3.76 13.68 -2.64
C SER A 57 2.56 12.74 -2.50
N ALA A 58 1.94 12.38 -3.62
CA ALA A 58 0.83 11.41 -3.63
C ALA A 58 1.32 9.99 -3.31
N SER A 59 2.48 9.59 -3.84
CA SER A 59 3.10 8.28 -3.51
C SER A 59 3.45 8.17 -2.02
N ALA A 60 3.84 9.25 -1.36
CA ALA A 60 4.11 9.28 0.07
C ALA A 60 2.83 9.03 0.92
N LEU A 61 1.63 9.31 0.39
CA LEU A 61 0.36 9.07 1.06
C LEU A 61 -0.11 7.61 0.98
N LEU A 62 0.46 6.77 0.12
CA LEU A 62 0.07 5.37 -0.02
C LEU A 62 0.17 4.61 1.31
N ILE A 63 1.23 4.85 2.09
CA ILE A 63 1.46 4.17 3.36
C ILE A 63 0.48 4.62 4.45
N PRO A 64 0.37 5.93 4.78
CA PRO A 64 -0.55 6.38 5.82
C PRO A 64 -2.02 6.07 5.50
N ASP A 65 -2.44 6.14 4.24
CA ASP A 65 -3.81 5.80 3.84
C ASP A 65 -4.10 4.31 4.05
N MET A 66 -3.15 3.43 3.72
CA MET A 66 -3.29 1.99 3.96
C MET A 66 -3.33 1.65 5.45
N VAL A 67 -2.51 2.32 6.26
CA VAL A 67 -2.54 2.18 7.72
C VAL A 67 -3.90 2.62 8.27
N ALA A 68 -4.40 3.78 7.83
CA ALA A 68 -5.70 4.28 8.26
C ALA A 68 -6.84 3.32 7.86
N ALA A 69 -6.84 2.81 6.63
CA ALA A 69 -7.83 1.84 6.17
C ALA A 69 -7.79 0.55 7.03
N GLY A 70 -6.61 0.04 7.34
CA GLY A 70 -6.43 -1.12 8.20
C GLY A 70 -7.00 -0.91 9.60
N LEU A 71 -6.74 0.26 10.22
CA LEU A 71 -7.27 0.62 11.54
C LEU A 71 -8.82 0.76 11.55
N LEU A 72 -9.40 1.12 10.41
CA LEU A 72 -10.86 1.14 10.20
C LEU A 72 -11.46 -0.25 9.92
N GLY A 73 -10.64 -1.29 9.88
CA GLY A 73 -11.06 -2.67 9.65
C GLY A 73 -11.06 -3.12 8.18
N HIS A 74 -10.59 -2.26 7.25
CA HIS A 74 -10.47 -2.60 5.82
C HIS A 74 -9.13 -3.27 5.54
N ALA A 75 -9.04 -4.57 5.76
CA ALA A 75 -7.79 -5.32 5.63
C ALA A 75 -7.43 -5.65 4.16
N TYR A 76 -8.43 -5.84 3.30
CA TYR A 76 -8.25 -6.28 1.90
C TYR A 76 -8.23 -5.08 0.97
N THR A 77 -7.19 -4.29 1.05
CA THR A 77 -7.16 -2.97 0.44
C THR A 77 -5.99 -2.81 -0.53
N CYS A 78 -6.28 -2.19 -1.67
CA CYS A 78 -5.30 -1.64 -2.59
C CYS A 78 -5.09 -0.15 -2.25
N PRO A 79 -3.85 0.32 -2.09
CA PRO A 79 -3.60 1.73 -1.72
C PRO A 79 -4.03 2.73 -2.80
N ASP A 80 -3.94 2.35 -4.03
CA ASP A 80 -4.35 2.93 -5.29
C ASP A 80 -3.69 2.12 -6.42
N MET A 81 -3.79 2.58 -7.65
CA MET A 81 -3.04 1.99 -8.77
C MET A 81 -1.61 2.54 -8.82
N ILE A 82 -0.66 1.71 -9.26
CA ILE A 82 0.73 2.10 -9.48
C ILE A 82 0.78 3.17 -10.56
N GLY A 83 1.38 4.31 -10.23
CA GLY A 83 1.41 5.51 -11.06
C GLY A 83 0.27 6.49 -10.76
N GLY A 84 -0.65 6.12 -9.85
CA GLY A 84 -1.82 6.92 -9.49
C GLY A 84 -3.07 6.57 -10.30
N GLY A 85 -4.23 6.69 -9.66
CA GLY A 85 -5.53 6.40 -10.25
C GLY A 85 -6.20 7.60 -10.90
N GLU A 86 -5.63 8.79 -10.78
CA GLU A 86 -6.20 10.02 -11.34
C GLU A 86 -6.22 9.97 -12.86
N PHE A 87 -7.41 10.01 -13.44
CA PHE A 87 -7.60 9.85 -14.89
C PHE A 87 -6.81 10.86 -15.73
N GLY A 88 -6.72 12.11 -15.27
CA GLY A 88 -6.01 13.18 -15.97
C GLY A 88 -4.49 12.98 -16.04
N SER A 89 -3.90 12.22 -15.12
CA SER A 89 -2.43 12.09 -15.02
C SER A 89 -1.75 11.43 -16.24
N PHE A 90 -2.50 10.69 -17.05
CA PHE A 90 -1.96 9.93 -18.19
C PHE A 90 -2.60 10.27 -19.54
N LEU A 91 -3.48 11.30 -19.60
CA LEU A 91 -4.12 11.71 -20.86
C LEU A 91 -3.15 12.38 -21.84
N ASP A 92 -2.30 13.25 -21.32
CA ASP A 92 -1.34 14.04 -22.09
C ASP A 92 0.07 13.75 -21.61
N LEU A 93 0.42 12.45 -21.56
CA LEU A 93 1.72 12.03 -21.02
C LEU A 93 2.84 12.48 -21.95
N ASP A 94 3.68 13.40 -21.46
CA ASP A 94 4.96 13.73 -22.08
C ASP A 94 5.97 12.61 -21.76
N THR A 95 6.11 11.66 -22.68
CA THR A 95 7.01 10.51 -22.50
C THR A 95 8.48 10.90 -22.43
N ASP A 96 8.86 12.08 -22.92
CA ASP A 96 10.25 12.55 -22.92
C ASP A 96 10.65 13.11 -21.54
N ASN A 97 9.68 13.60 -20.76
CA ASN A 97 9.89 14.14 -19.42
C ASN A 97 9.25 13.31 -18.30
N PHE A 98 8.83 12.10 -18.61
CA PHE A 98 8.16 11.21 -17.67
C PHE A 98 9.12 10.68 -16.61
N ASP A 99 8.79 10.88 -15.32
CA ASP A 99 9.60 10.39 -14.20
C ASP A 99 9.38 8.89 -13.97
N GLN A 100 10.07 8.03 -14.74
CA GLN A 100 9.95 6.58 -14.65
C GLN A 100 10.35 6.04 -13.27
N GLU A 101 11.26 6.72 -12.54
CA GLU A 101 11.61 6.35 -11.16
C GLU A 101 10.37 6.36 -10.26
N LEU A 102 9.46 7.31 -10.42
CA LEU A 102 8.24 7.39 -9.63
C LEU A 102 7.36 6.12 -9.81
N ILE A 103 7.22 5.61 -11.03
CA ILE A 103 6.50 4.35 -11.28
C ILE A 103 7.18 3.18 -10.58
N VAL A 104 8.50 3.07 -10.70
CA VAL A 104 9.26 1.99 -10.05
C VAL A 104 9.11 2.05 -8.54
N ARG A 105 9.25 3.24 -7.93
CA ARG A 105 9.12 3.40 -6.48
C ARG A 105 7.68 3.14 -6.01
N SER A 106 6.68 3.58 -6.76
CA SER A 106 5.28 3.23 -6.51
C SER A 106 5.07 1.70 -6.58
N CYS A 107 5.60 1.03 -7.59
CA CYS A 107 5.57 -0.42 -7.73
C CYS A 107 6.22 -1.14 -6.54
N GLN A 108 7.35 -0.63 -6.03
CA GLN A 108 8.02 -1.14 -4.85
C GLN A 108 7.16 -1.01 -3.58
N ILE A 109 6.47 0.13 -3.39
CA ILE A 109 5.55 0.30 -2.26
C ILE A 109 4.44 -0.76 -2.32
N HIS A 110 3.86 -0.99 -3.51
CA HIS A 110 2.78 -1.95 -3.72
C HIS A 110 3.22 -3.41 -3.54
N ALA A 111 4.50 -3.73 -3.71
CA ALA A 111 4.99 -5.11 -3.69
C ALA A 111 4.73 -5.86 -2.35
N PHE A 112 4.55 -5.13 -1.25
CA PHE A 112 4.17 -5.68 0.06
C PHE A 112 2.72 -5.36 0.48
N MET A 113 1.95 -4.68 -0.36
CA MET A 113 0.55 -4.38 -0.06
C MET A 113 -0.34 -5.60 -0.33
N PRO A 114 -1.54 -5.69 0.27
CA PRO A 114 -2.46 -6.80 0.02
C PRO A 114 -2.86 -6.95 -1.44
N MET A 115 -2.87 -5.85 -2.19
CA MET A 115 -3.19 -5.84 -3.61
C MET A 115 -2.25 -4.91 -4.38
N MET A 116 -2.00 -5.29 -5.63
CA MET A 116 -1.15 -4.58 -6.57
C MET A 116 -1.87 -4.42 -7.91
N GLN A 117 -2.05 -3.17 -8.35
CA GLN A 117 -2.70 -2.84 -9.62
C GLN A 117 -1.89 -1.77 -10.35
N PHE A 118 -1.84 -1.83 -11.68
CA PHE A 118 -1.24 -0.80 -12.52
C PHE A 118 -2.33 0.06 -13.15
N SER A 119 -2.14 1.39 -13.15
CA SER A 119 -3.06 2.33 -13.81
C SER A 119 -2.96 2.29 -15.33
N VAL A 120 -1.77 2.00 -15.83
CA VAL A 120 -1.47 1.87 -17.26
C VAL A 120 -0.52 0.70 -17.46
N ALA A 121 -0.61 0.07 -18.62
CA ALA A 121 0.29 -1.02 -18.97
C ALA A 121 1.75 -0.54 -18.98
N PRO A 122 2.62 -1.01 -18.05
CA PRO A 122 3.94 -0.43 -17.84
C PRO A 122 4.84 -0.49 -19.07
N TRP A 123 4.68 -1.50 -19.93
CA TRP A 123 5.41 -1.63 -21.20
C TRP A 123 5.09 -0.55 -22.24
N ARG A 124 4.07 0.28 -22.00
CA ARG A 124 3.70 1.40 -22.89
C ARG A 124 4.40 2.70 -22.52
N ILE A 125 4.89 2.81 -21.28
CA ILE A 125 5.39 4.07 -20.72
C ILE A 125 6.80 3.98 -20.16
N LEU A 126 7.30 2.76 -19.91
CA LEU A 126 8.63 2.54 -19.33
C LEU A 126 9.61 2.05 -20.39
N ASP A 127 10.86 2.48 -20.27
CA ASP A 127 11.97 1.85 -20.96
C ASP A 127 12.24 0.44 -20.40
N ARG A 128 13.17 -0.26 -21.04
CA ARG A 128 13.46 -1.65 -20.71
C ARG A 128 13.97 -1.84 -19.27
N GLU A 129 14.82 -0.96 -18.80
CA GLU A 129 15.43 -1.05 -17.47
C GLU A 129 14.38 -0.89 -16.37
N HIS A 130 13.57 0.18 -16.44
CA HIS A 130 12.49 0.44 -15.48
C HIS A 130 11.40 -0.63 -15.52
N LEU A 131 11.07 -1.12 -16.72
CA LEU A 131 10.11 -2.21 -16.88
C LEU A 131 10.59 -3.51 -16.23
N ASP A 132 11.86 -3.88 -16.43
CA ASP A 132 12.42 -5.11 -15.84
C ASP A 132 12.42 -5.03 -14.29
N ILE A 133 12.64 -3.86 -13.71
CA ILE A 133 12.52 -3.66 -12.27
C ILE A 133 11.05 -3.82 -11.81
N CYS A 134 10.08 -3.24 -12.52
CA CYS A 134 8.67 -3.43 -12.20
C CYS A 134 8.25 -4.91 -12.31
N CYS A 135 8.70 -5.61 -13.35
CA CYS A 135 8.46 -7.06 -13.49
C CYS A 135 9.01 -7.86 -12.31
N LYS A 136 10.23 -7.54 -11.86
CA LYS A 136 10.82 -8.15 -10.66
C LYS A 136 9.93 -7.97 -9.42
N PHE A 137 9.40 -6.77 -9.19
CA PHE A 137 8.56 -6.51 -8.02
C PHE A 137 7.15 -7.06 -8.15
N ALA A 138 6.59 -7.19 -9.35
CA ALA A 138 5.36 -7.92 -9.59
C ALA A 138 5.52 -9.42 -9.26
N GLN A 139 6.61 -10.04 -9.70
CA GLN A 139 6.96 -11.43 -9.35
C GLN A 139 7.23 -11.60 -7.85
N PHE A 140 7.87 -10.62 -7.23
CA PHE A 140 8.07 -10.62 -5.77
C PHE A 140 6.72 -10.57 -5.03
N HIS A 141 5.78 -9.73 -5.46
CA HIS A 141 4.44 -9.68 -4.90
C HIS A 141 3.71 -11.05 -5.02
N GLU A 142 3.82 -11.71 -6.17
CA GLU A 142 3.29 -13.06 -6.35
C GLU A 142 3.91 -14.06 -5.35
N GLN A 143 5.22 -14.01 -5.15
CA GLN A 143 5.91 -14.85 -4.16
C GLN A 143 5.46 -14.57 -2.72
N MET A 144 5.08 -13.33 -2.41
CA MET A 144 4.50 -12.95 -1.12
C MET A 144 3.05 -13.42 -0.95
N GLY A 145 2.38 -13.88 -2.01
CA GLY A 145 0.96 -14.21 -2.02
C GLY A 145 0.54 -15.17 -0.91
N ASN A 146 1.32 -16.23 -0.64
CA ASN A 146 1.00 -17.17 0.46
C ASN A 146 1.06 -16.49 1.84
N TYR A 147 2.02 -15.60 2.06
CA TYR A 147 2.13 -14.86 3.32
C TYR A 147 0.97 -13.86 3.46
N LEU A 148 0.66 -13.12 2.40
CA LEU A 148 -0.46 -12.17 2.38
C LEU A 148 -1.80 -12.88 2.59
N LEU A 149 -1.99 -14.07 2.00
CA LEU A 149 -3.18 -14.90 2.24
C LEU A 149 -3.30 -15.33 3.71
N GLN A 150 -2.19 -15.76 4.34
CA GLN A 150 -2.19 -16.09 5.78
C GLN A 150 -2.58 -14.87 6.62
N MET A 151 -2.07 -13.69 6.29
CA MET A 151 -2.43 -12.44 6.98
C MET A 151 -3.89 -12.06 6.74
N ALA A 152 -4.43 -12.30 5.54
CA ALA A 152 -5.84 -12.08 5.23
C ALA A 152 -6.76 -13.01 6.04
N VAL A 153 -6.40 -14.30 6.16
CA VAL A 153 -7.12 -15.25 7.03
C VAL A 153 -7.05 -14.81 8.49
N HIS A 154 -5.88 -14.41 8.96
CA HIS A 154 -5.71 -13.88 10.33
C HIS A 154 -6.57 -12.63 10.56
N ALA A 155 -6.52 -11.67 9.64
CA ALA A 155 -7.34 -10.45 9.71
C ALA A 155 -8.85 -10.75 9.75
N SER A 156 -9.33 -11.74 8.98
CA SER A 156 -10.75 -12.14 9.00
C SER A 156 -11.23 -12.70 10.34
N GLN A 157 -10.32 -13.27 11.12
CA GLN A 157 -10.62 -13.88 12.42
C GLN A 157 -10.44 -12.93 13.59
N THR A 158 -9.53 -11.99 13.49
CA THR A 158 -9.09 -11.15 14.61
C THR A 158 -9.39 -9.67 14.44
N GLY A 159 -9.61 -9.19 13.21
CA GLY A 159 -9.65 -7.77 12.87
C GLY A 159 -8.28 -7.09 12.79
N GLU A 160 -7.18 -7.83 13.01
CA GLU A 160 -5.84 -7.27 12.93
C GLU A 160 -5.50 -6.79 11.51
N PRO A 161 -5.02 -5.56 11.33
CA PRO A 161 -4.65 -5.06 10.01
C PRO A 161 -3.45 -5.80 9.43
N ILE A 162 -3.43 -5.99 8.12
CA ILE A 162 -2.30 -6.59 7.39
C ILE A 162 -1.14 -5.59 7.34
N VAL A 163 -1.43 -4.35 6.91
CA VAL A 163 -0.48 -3.23 6.89
C VAL A 163 -0.64 -2.43 8.17
N ARG A 164 0.45 -2.29 8.94
CA ARG A 164 0.40 -1.72 10.29
C ARG A 164 1.37 -0.55 10.45
N HIS A 165 0.93 0.47 11.16
CA HIS A 165 1.82 1.54 11.63
C HIS A 165 2.85 0.98 12.61
N LEU A 166 4.07 1.53 12.60
CA LEU A 166 5.10 1.06 13.52
C LEU A 166 4.73 1.32 15.00
N GLU A 167 4.07 2.44 15.33
CA GLU A 167 3.61 2.71 16.69
C GLU A 167 2.51 1.73 17.14
N TYR A 168 1.68 1.23 16.21
CA TYR A 168 0.71 0.17 16.48
C TYR A 168 1.41 -1.16 16.82
N ALA A 169 2.40 -1.55 16.02
CA ALA A 169 3.12 -2.81 16.18
C ALA A 169 4.15 -2.78 17.33
N PHE A 170 4.70 -1.60 17.62
CA PHE A 170 5.74 -1.38 18.62
C PHE A 170 5.44 -0.12 19.44
N PRO A 171 4.40 -0.15 20.28
CA PRO A 171 3.95 1.02 21.03
C PRO A 171 5.03 1.57 21.95
N HIS A 172 5.01 2.89 22.10
CA HIS A 172 5.91 3.63 23.01
C HIS A 172 7.41 3.55 22.66
N GLN A 173 7.74 3.28 21.38
CA GLN A 173 9.12 3.30 20.89
C GLN A 173 9.45 4.54 20.03
N GLY A 174 8.54 5.52 19.95
CA GLY A 174 8.77 6.80 19.27
C GLY A 174 8.55 6.75 17.77
N PHE A 175 7.55 5.99 17.33
CA PHE A 175 7.21 5.86 15.92
C PHE A 175 5.99 6.68 15.48
N THR A 176 5.41 7.50 16.34
CA THR A 176 4.19 8.27 16.07
C THR A 176 4.27 9.06 14.75
N ASP A 177 5.44 9.64 14.45
CA ASP A 177 5.67 10.44 13.24
C ASP A 177 6.36 9.64 12.11
N CYS A 178 6.32 8.31 12.17
CA CYS A 178 6.95 7.45 11.17
C CYS A 178 5.93 7.06 10.08
N HIS A 179 5.80 7.86 9.02
CA HIS A 179 4.79 7.68 7.97
C HIS A 179 5.35 7.06 6.69
N ASP A 180 6.65 6.77 6.64
CA ASP A 180 7.38 6.27 5.47
C ASP A 180 7.88 4.83 5.63
N GLN A 181 7.45 4.17 6.69
CA GLN A 181 7.73 2.77 6.98
C GLN A 181 6.47 2.09 7.52
N PHE A 182 6.33 0.79 7.29
CA PHE A 182 5.19 0.02 7.77
C PHE A 182 5.57 -1.43 8.06
N MET A 183 4.76 -2.08 8.89
CA MET A 183 4.83 -3.52 9.07
C MET A 183 3.83 -4.23 8.17
N VAL A 184 4.20 -5.41 7.68
CA VAL A 184 3.27 -6.37 7.07
C VAL A 184 3.18 -7.56 8.01
N GLY A 185 2.03 -7.69 8.67
CA GLY A 185 1.87 -8.57 9.82
C GLY A 185 2.93 -8.29 10.89
N ASP A 186 3.40 -9.36 11.54
CA ASP A 186 4.42 -9.26 12.58
C ASP A 186 5.85 -9.49 12.07
N LYS A 187 5.97 -9.85 10.77
CA LYS A 187 7.22 -10.39 10.23
C LYS A 187 8.06 -9.38 9.47
N TYR A 188 7.47 -8.58 8.62
CA TYR A 188 8.22 -7.71 7.72
C TYR A 188 8.05 -6.24 8.05
N LEU A 189 9.16 -5.54 8.27
CA LEU A 189 9.22 -4.08 8.25
C LEU A 189 9.66 -3.66 6.86
N VAL A 190 8.86 -2.82 6.21
CA VAL A 190 9.10 -2.33 4.85
C VAL A 190 9.41 -0.84 4.91
N ALA A 191 10.48 -0.45 4.24
CA ALA A 191 10.99 0.92 4.26
C ALA A 191 11.27 1.41 2.83
N PRO A 192 10.24 1.64 2.00
CA PRO A 192 10.41 2.03 0.60
C PRO A 192 10.87 3.48 0.47
N MET A 193 11.41 3.86 -0.68
CA MET A 193 11.60 5.27 -1.02
C MET A 193 10.24 5.90 -1.33
N VAL A 194 9.89 6.94 -0.61
CA VAL A 194 8.68 7.76 -0.82
C VAL A 194 9.02 9.16 -1.34
N THR A 195 10.31 9.42 -1.51
CA THR A 195 10.87 10.64 -2.12
C THR A 195 11.96 10.25 -3.08
N LYS A 196 12.22 11.09 -4.07
CA LYS A 196 13.31 10.87 -5.04
C LYS A 196 14.67 10.84 -4.34
N GLY A 197 15.51 9.86 -4.70
CA GLY A 197 16.84 9.71 -4.12
C GLY A 197 17.31 8.28 -4.03
N THR A 198 18.54 8.11 -3.52
CA THR A 198 19.24 6.83 -3.44
C THR A 198 19.66 6.43 -2.03
N CYS A 199 19.25 7.19 -1.02
CA CYS A 199 19.58 6.92 0.39
C CYS A 199 18.39 7.23 1.28
N ARG A 200 18.23 6.48 2.36
CA ARG A 200 17.25 6.78 3.38
C ARG A 200 17.67 6.36 4.78
N LYS A 201 17.06 6.99 5.77
CA LYS A 201 17.14 6.54 7.17
C LYS A 201 16.00 5.56 7.44
N VAL A 202 16.33 4.48 8.15
CA VAL A 202 15.36 3.47 8.60
C VAL A 202 15.42 3.37 10.12
N LYS A 203 14.28 3.49 10.77
CA LYS A 203 14.11 3.29 12.21
C LYS A 203 13.73 1.84 12.46
N LEU A 204 14.63 1.06 13.02
CA LEU A 204 14.37 -0.33 13.41
C LEU A 204 13.83 -0.39 14.85
N PRO A 205 12.69 -1.03 15.09
CA PRO A 205 12.16 -1.27 16.42
C PRO A 205 13.04 -2.25 17.22
N LYS A 206 12.79 -2.36 18.52
CA LYS A 206 13.41 -3.37 19.37
C LYS A 206 13.20 -4.77 18.80
N GLY A 207 14.27 -5.55 18.69
CA GLY A 207 14.27 -6.90 18.15
C GLY A 207 15.51 -7.17 17.29
N GLU A 208 15.54 -8.33 16.68
CA GLU A 208 16.56 -8.74 15.72
C GLU A 208 15.96 -8.80 14.31
N TRP A 209 16.64 -8.18 13.38
CA TRP A 209 16.18 -7.94 12.02
C TRP A 209 17.21 -8.42 11.01
N LYS A 210 16.77 -8.95 9.90
CA LYS A 210 17.60 -9.31 8.75
C LYS A 210 17.09 -8.55 7.52
N ASP A 211 17.93 -7.73 6.91
CA ASP A 211 17.53 -6.97 5.72
C ASP A 211 17.44 -7.83 4.45
N ASP A 212 16.96 -7.21 3.36
CA ASP A 212 16.83 -7.79 2.03
C ASP A 212 18.14 -8.33 1.44
N MET A 213 19.30 -7.87 1.96
CA MET A 213 20.63 -8.31 1.58
C MET A 213 21.21 -9.39 2.52
N GLY A 214 20.44 -9.83 3.53
CA GLY A 214 20.86 -10.84 4.50
C GLY A 214 21.67 -10.30 5.70
N LYS A 215 21.89 -9.00 5.79
CA LYS A 215 22.62 -8.38 6.91
C LYS A 215 21.72 -8.31 8.13
N LYS A 216 22.29 -8.63 9.30
CA LYS A 216 21.57 -8.63 10.58
C LYS A 216 21.77 -7.32 11.33
N PHE A 217 20.70 -6.88 11.98
CA PHE A 217 20.67 -5.69 12.82
C PHE A 217 19.95 -5.98 14.12
N ARG A 218 20.33 -5.26 15.16
CA ARG A 218 19.63 -5.27 16.45
C ARG A 218 19.08 -3.87 16.72
N GLY A 219 17.78 -3.76 16.92
CA GLY A 219 17.09 -2.54 17.32
C GLY A 219 16.93 -2.45 18.86
N PRO A 220 16.50 -1.29 19.39
CA PRO A 220 16.11 -0.11 18.62
C PRO A 220 17.32 0.63 18.03
N LYS A 221 17.22 1.04 16.78
CA LYS A 221 18.32 1.73 16.08
C LYS A 221 17.81 2.46 14.84
N THR A 222 18.37 3.64 14.57
CA THR A 222 18.26 4.27 13.25
C THR A 222 19.51 3.95 12.43
N ILE A 223 19.33 3.49 11.21
CA ILE A 223 20.40 3.21 10.25
C ILE A 223 20.19 4.04 8.99
N GLU A 224 21.26 4.37 8.32
CA GLU A 224 21.25 4.96 6.99
C GLU A 224 21.68 3.90 5.98
N ILE A 225 20.93 3.76 4.90
CA ILE A 225 21.16 2.74 3.88
C ILE A 225 21.08 3.32 2.48
N GLU A 226 21.86 2.76 1.58
CA GLU A 226 21.74 3.02 0.15
C GLU A 226 20.58 2.22 -0.44
N VAL A 227 19.80 2.88 -1.29
CA VAL A 227 18.62 2.35 -1.94
C VAL A 227 18.65 2.68 -3.43
N PRO A 228 19.53 2.03 -4.21
CA PRO A 228 19.52 2.16 -5.65
C PRO A 228 18.14 1.76 -6.21
N LEU A 229 17.86 2.11 -7.45
CA LEU A 229 16.50 2.02 -8.01
C LEU A 229 15.94 0.59 -7.97
N GLU A 230 16.77 -0.41 -8.19
CA GLU A 230 16.39 -1.84 -8.19
C GLU A 230 16.20 -2.45 -6.80
N ARG A 231 16.39 -1.66 -5.73
CA ARG A 231 16.28 -2.13 -4.34
C ARG A 231 15.03 -1.60 -3.65
N LEU A 232 14.28 -2.50 -3.03
CA LEU A 232 13.25 -2.21 -2.03
C LEU A 232 13.79 -2.66 -0.67
N PRO A 233 14.10 -1.77 0.26
CA PRO A 233 14.52 -2.17 1.60
C PRO A 233 13.36 -2.74 2.39
N TYR A 234 13.54 -3.96 2.88
CA TYR A 234 12.67 -4.57 3.89
C TYR A 234 13.51 -5.37 4.89
N PHE A 235 12.94 -5.60 6.05
CA PHE A 235 13.61 -6.28 7.16
C PHE A 235 12.70 -7.38 7.69
N GLU A 236 13.19 -8.59 7.68
CA GLU A 236 12.53 -9.73 8.30
C GLU A 236 12.85 -9.76 9.78
N ARG A 237 11.83 -9.80 10.63
CA ARG A 237 12.00 -9.99 12.08
C ARG A 237 12.39 -11.43 12.34
N ILE A 238 13.53 -11.63 12.99
CA ILE A 238 14.06 -12.98 13.29
C ILE A 238 13.99 -13.30 14.79
N LYS A 239 13.76 -12.27 15.64
CA LYS A 239 13.59 -12.48 17.09
C LYS A 239 12.94 -11.27 17.77
#